data_43c3b9d3f05510bf4cf6bef09744ce25
#
_entry.id   43c3b9d3f05510bf4cf6bef09744ce25
#
_cell.length_a   1.000
_cell.length_b   1.000
_cell.length_c   1.000
_cell.angle_alpha   90.00
_cell.angle_beta   90.00
_cell.angle_gamma   90.00
#
_symmetry.space_group_name_H-M   'P 1'
#
loop_
_entity.id
_entity.type
_entity.pdbx_description
1 polymer ?
#
loop_
_entity_poly.entity_id
_entity_poly.type
_entity_poly.pdbx_seq_one_letter_code
_entity_poly.pdbx_strand_id
1 'polypeptide(L)'
;MGPRNAATQFLSRNTEAVRFEVTLYGSLAATGKGHMTDQAILDVLGEERTTIVWEPKTFLPFHPNGMKFRALDAGGERTDEWTVYSVGGGALAEEGQAPIEHKQVYTMNTASEILSWCISTGKSYWEYVEECEGPEIWDYLREVWNTMKAAVQHGLEQEGVLPGPLCLRRKAANYYVRAEGYQQSMRTRGFLFAYALAVSEENAAGGKIVTAPTCGSCGVLPAVLYHLYKSRDFSEQRIIRALATAGLFGNIVKTNASISGAEVGCQGEVGVACAMAAAAAAQLFGGMPSQIEYAAEMGLEHHLGLTCDPVCGLVQIPCIERNAYAAARAMDANSYAMFTDGVHRVSFDKVVEVMKKTGHDLPSLYKETSEGGLAQDYKQMWGNEHSTMYF
;
A
#
# COMPACT_ATOMS: atom_id res chain seq x y z
N MET A 1 -9.22 3.89 -3.58
CA MET A 1 -10.22 2.77 -3.53
C MET A 1 -11.34 3.09 -2.54
N GLY A 2 -11.08 3.22 -1.22
CA GLY A 2 -12.13 3.48 -0.21
C GLY A 2 -13.06 4.65 -0.55
N PRO A 3 -12.54 5.86 -0.83
CA PRO A 3 -13.36 7.01 -1.19
C PRO A 3 -14.22 6.78 -2.45
N ARG A 4 -13.68 6.11 -3.46
CA ARG A 4 -14.43 5.75 -4.67
C ARG A 4 -15.57 4.77 -4.37
N ASN A 5 -15.28 3.74 -3.56
CA ASN A 5 -16.30 2.77 -3.15
C ASN A 5 -17.42 3.43 -2.35
N ALA A 6 -17.06 4.34 -1.43
CA ALA A 6 -18.01 5.12 -0.66
C ALA A 6 -18.90 6.00 -1.56
N ALA A 7 -18.31 6.73 -2.48
CA ALA A 7 -19.03 7.54 -3.44
C ALA A 7 -19.98 6.70 -4.31
N THR A 8 -19.52 5.53 -4.77
CA THR A 8 -20.36 4.60 -5.58
C THR A 8 -21.55 4.09 -4.77
N GLN A 9 -21.34 3.68 -3.52
CA GLN A 9 -22.43 3.21 -2.65
C GLN A 9 -23.41 4.35 -2.32
N PHE A 10 -22.89 5.56 -2.06
CA PHE A 10 -23.75 6.71 -1.76
C PHE A 10 -24.57 7.14 -2.97
N LEU A 11 -23.97 7.17 -4.16
CA LEU A 11 -24.69 7.49 -5.40
C LEU A 11 -25.81 6.47 -5.70
N SER A 12 -25.54 5.18 -5.48
CA SER A 12 -26.55 4.13 -5.73
C SER A 12 -27.82 4.26 -4.87
N ARG A 13 -27.70 4.89 -3.69
CA ARG A 13 -28.81 5.17 -2.78
C ARG A 13 -29.49 6.53 -3.05
N ASN A 14 -28.81 7.43 -3.77
CA ASN A 14 -29.19 8.82 -3.96
C ASN A 14 -29.22 9.22 -5.45
N THR A 15 -29.87 8.41 -6.29
CA THR A 15 -29.93 8.61 -7.75
C THR A 15 -30.65 9.91 -8.16
N GLU A 16 -31.59 10.38 -7.33
CA GLU A 16 -32.40 11.58 -7.56
C GLU A 16 -31.73 12.87 -7.05
N ALA A 17 -30.57 12.77 -6.36
CA ALA A 17 -29.90 13.93 -5.81
C ALA A 17 -29.37 14.85 -6.90
N VAL A 18 -29.59 16.15 -6.74
CA VAL A 18 -29.13 17.18 -7.70
C VAL A 18 -27.71 17.58 -7.43
N ARG A 19 -27.32 17.69 -6.14
CA ARG A 19 -25.98 18.08 -5.71
C ARG A 19 -25.49 17.19 -4.58
N PHE A 20 -24.16 17.14 -4.45
CA PHE A 20 -23.47 16.43 -3.38
C PHE A 20 -22.50 17.34 -2.64
N GLU A 21 -22.41 17.17 -1.35
CA GLU A 21 -21.34 17.73 -0.51
C GLU A 21 -20.60 16.57 0.17
N VAL A 22 -19.27 16.55 0.05
CA VAL A 22 -18.44 15.53 0.68
C VAL A 22 -17.41 16.19 1.56
N THR A 23 -17.49 15.95 2.86
CA THR A 23 -16.47 16.42 3.82
C THR A 23 -15.48 15.31 4.10
N LEU A 24 -14.20 15.60 3.92
CA LEU A 24 -13.08 14.71 4.22
C LEU A 24 -12.45 15.15 5.53
N TYR A 25 -12.11 14.20 6.40
CA TYR A 25 -11.60 14.45 7.75
C TYR A 25 -10.21 13.87 7.99
N GLY A 26 -9.48 14.46 8.94
CA GLY A 26 -8.23 13.95 9.49
C GLY A 26 -7.17 13.60 8.44
N SER A 27 -6.57 12.43 8.57
CA SER A 27 -5.49 11.98 7.66
C SER A 27 -5.95 11.90 6.21
N LEU A 28 -7.19 11.48 5.97
CA LEU A 28 -7.75 11.42 4.61
C LEU A 28 -7.85 12.80 3.95
N ALA A 29 -8.10 13.86 4.72
CA ALA A 29 -8.08 15.22 4.22
C ALA A 29 -6.65 15.77 4.09
N ALA A 30 -5.77 15.46 5.05
CA ALA A 30 -4.39 15.95 5.07
C ALA A 30 -3.56 15.46 3.88
N THR A 31 -3.80 14.23 3.41
CA THR A 31 -3.07 13.60 2.30
C THR A 31 -3.93 13.35 1.07
N GLY A 32 -5.21 13.71 1.13
CA GLY A 32 -6.21 13.32 0.13
C GLY A 32 -5.90 13.77 -1.29
N LYS A 33 -5.34 14.97 -1.47
CA LYS A 33 -4.89 15.45 -2.79
C LYS A 33 -3.74 14.60 -3.35
N GLY A 34 -2.80 14.19 -2.50
CA GLY A 34 -1.69 13.32 -2.89
C GLY A 34 -2.12 11.89 -3.25
N HIS A 35 -3.26 11.45 -2.72
CA HIS A 35 -3.89 10.17 -3.04
C HIS A 35 -4.98 10.28 -4.11
N MET A 36 -5.18 11.46 -4.69
CA MET A 36 -6.25 11.74 -5.68
C MET A 36 -7.64 11.37 -5.15
N THR A 37 -7.87 11.60 -3.87
CA THR A 37 -9.13 11.26 -3.18
C THR A 37 -10.31 12.06 -3.73
N ASP A 38 -10.09 13.36 -3.98
CA ASP A 38 -11.06 14.24 -4.65
C ASP A 38 -11.43 13.73 -6.03
N GLN A 39 -10.44 13.46 -6.88
CA GLN A 39 -10.68 12.94 -8.21
C GLN A 39 -11.47 11.63 -8.18
N ALA A 40 -11.11 10.71 -7.28
CA ALA A 40 -11.81 9.42 -7.14
C ALA A 40 -13.28 9.56 -6.74
N ILE A 41 -13.63 10.61 -5.99
CA ILE A 41 -15.01 10.93 -5.61
C ILE A 41 -15.73 11.65 -6.76
N LEU A 42 -15.08 12.66 -7.37
CA LEU A 42 -15.64 13.45 -8.45
C LEU A 42 -15.92 12.63 -9.71
N ASP A 43 -15.07 11.65 -10.03
CA ASP A 43 -15.28 10.70 -11.13
C ASP A 43 -16.60 9.90 -10.98
N VAL A 44 -17.04 9.68 -9.74
CA VAL A 44 -18.26 8.92 -9.47
C VAL A 44 -19.48 9.83 -9.34
N LEU A 45 -19.35 10.89 -8.54
CA LEU A 45 -20.50 11.77 -8.22
C LEU A 45 -20.73 12.86 -9.27
N GLY A 46 -19.74 13.18 -10.12
CA GLY A 46 -19.74 14.26 -11.10
C GLY A 46 -19.19 15.58 -10.54
N GLU A 47 -18.21 16.15 -11.23
CA GLU A 47 -17.46 17.34 -10.80
C GLU A 47 -18.37 18.57 -10.66
N GLU A 48 -19.25 18.81 -11.64
CA GLU A 48 -20.10 20.02 -11.68
C GLU A 48 -21.16 20.08 -10.55
N ARG A 49 -21.50 18.94 -9.94
CA ARG A 49 -22.53 18.84 -8.90
C ARG A 49 -21.99 18.43 -7.53
N THR A 50 -20.67 18.33 -7.35
CA THR A 50 -20.06 17.88 -6.11
C THR A 50 -19.13 18.93 -5.54
N THR A 51 -19.34 19.28 -4.27
CA THR A 51 -18.44 20.14 -3.50
C THR A 51 -17.67 19.29 -2.49
N ILE A 52 -16.33 19.42 -2.47
CA ILE A 52 -15.48 18.75 -1.48
C ILE A 52 -15.02 19.75 -0.43
N VAL A 53 -15.26 19.44 0.84
CA VAL A 53 -14.84 20.19 2.00
C VAL A 53 -13.69 19.46 2.68
N TRP A 54 -12.60 20.16 2.97
CA TRP A 54 -11.38 19.61 3.55
C TRP A 54 -11.24 20.01 5.01
N GLU A 55 -11.25 19.03 5.92
CA GLU A 55 -11.14 19.20 7.38
C GLU A 55 -9.94 18.43 7.95
N PRO A 56 -8.68 18.77 7.57
CA PRO A 56 -7.49 17.98 7.94
C PRO A 56 -7.18 18.01 9.43
N LYS A 57 -7.68 19.01 10.18
CA LYS A 57 -7.46 19.14 11.62
C LYS A 57 -8.57 18.54 12.48
N THR A 58 -9.66 18.11 11.86
CA THR A 58 -10.80 17.51 12.53
C THR A 58 -10.73 15.99 12.42
N PHE A 59 -10.52 15.29 13.53
CA PHE A 59 -10.48 13.84 13.59
C PHE A 59 -11.79 13.30 14.17
N LEU A 60 -12.44 12.41 13.43
CA LEU A 60 -13.62 11.71 13.93
C LEU A 60 -13.17 10.59 14.89
N PRO A 61 -13.99 10.27 15.94
CA PRO A 61 -13.56 9.37 17.01
C PRO A 61 -13.25 7.93 16.57
N PHE A 62 -13.96 7.43 15.55
CA PHE A 62 -13.87 6.04 15.15
C PHE A 62 -12.60 5.71 14.35
N HIS A 63 -12.23 6.56 13.38
CA HIS A 63 -11.05 6.31 12.54
C HIS A 63 -10.55 7.62 11.91
N PRO A 64 -9.21 7.83 11.74
CA PRO A 64 -8.64 9.06 11.18
C PRO A 64 -9.02 9.34 9.71
N ASN A 65 -9.43 8.33 8.94
CA ASN A 65 -9.83 8.47 7.54
C ASN A 65 -11.36 8.56 7.40
N GLY A 66 -11.97 9.59 7.98
CA GLY A 66 -13.41 9.82 7.93
C GLY A 66 -13.87 10.55 6.66
N MET A 67 -15.06 10.21 6.20
CA MET A 67 -15.79 10.88 5.11
C MET A 67 -17.25 11.07 5.50
N LYS A 68 -17.80 12.24 5.18
CA LYS A 68 -19.23 12.51 5.34
C LYS A 68 -19.81 12.93 3.99
N PHE A 69 -20.75 12.18 3.51
CA PHE A 69 -21.48 12.44 2.27
C PHE A 69 -22.84 13.04 2.58
N ARG A 70 -23.25 14.04 1.80
CA ARG A 70 -24.58 14.65 1.83
C ARG A 70 -25.16 14.72 0.45
N ALA A 71 -26.41 14.33 0.30
CA ALA A 71 -27.22 14.50 -0.90
C ALA A 71 -28.16 15.68 -0.71
N LEU A 72 -28.24 16.54 -1.72
CA LEU A 72 -29.07 17.75 -1.72
C LEU A 72 -30.04 17.73 -2.90
N ASP A 73 -31.25 18.22 -2.67
CA ASP A 73 -32.27 18.41 -3.71
C ASP A 73 -32.06 19.72 -4.50
N ALA A 74 -32.98 20.04 -5.40
CA ALA A 74 -32.95 21.25 -6.22
C ALA A 74 -33.08 22.55 -5.39
N GLY A 75 -33.70 22.48 -4.22
CA GLY A 75 -33.83 23.58 -3.27
C GLY A 75 -32.58 23.78 -2.40
N GLY A 76 -31.64 22.83 -2.43
CA GLY A 76 -30.45 22.80 -1.57
C GLY A 76 -30.73 22.19 -0.20
N GLU A 77 -31.89 21.57 0.01
CA GLU A 77 -32.22 20.86 1.24
C GLU A 77 -31.55 19.49 1.26
N ARG A 78 -31.09 19.08 2.46
CA ARG A 78 -30.45 17.79 2.66
C ARG A 78 -31.47 16.66 2.62
N THR A 79 -31.30 15.71 1.70
CA THR A 79 -32.15 14.53 1.53
C THR A 79 -31.57 13.29 2.20
N ASP A 80 -30.23 13.16 2.23
CA ASP A 80 -29.52 12.06 2.89
C ASP A 80 -28.16 12.50 3.43
N GLU A 81 -27.68 11.82 4.48
CA GLU A 81 -26.34 12.03 5.06
C GLU A 81 -25.76 10.68 5.50
N TRP A 82 -24.50 10.45 5.16
CA TRP A 82 -23.80 9.22 5.51
C TRP A 82 -22.37 9.52 5.95
N THR A 83 -22.00 9.01 7.14
CA THR A 83 -20.63 9.05 7.65
C THR A 83 -20.01 7.67 7.54
N VAL A 84 -18.86 7.58 6.90
CA VAL A 84 -18.17 6.32 6.60
C VAL A 84 -16.66 6.52 6.67
N TYR A 85 -15.93 5.46 6.96
CA TYR A 85 -14.49 5.47 7.16
C TYR A 85 -13.78 4.54 6.19
N SER A 86 -12.65 4.99 5.62
CA SER A 86 -11.78 4.16 4.79
C SER A 86 -10.74 3.47 5.67
N VAL A 87 -10.90 2.17 5.88
CA VAL A 87 -10.10 1.38 6.84
C VAL A 87 -8.99 0.55 6.17
N GLY A 88 -8.59 0.93 4.96
CA GLY A 88 -7.51 0.29 4.20
C GLY A 88 -8.01 -0.77 3.19
N GLY A 89 -7.23 -0.97 2.12
CA GLY A 89 -7.52 -1.94 1.06
C GLY A 89 -8.84 -1.73 0.31
N GLY A 90 -9.42 -0.53 0.38
CA GLY A 90 -10.74 -0.22 -0.21
C GLY A 90 -11.93 -0.59 0.69
N ALA A 91 -11.69 -1.16 1.87
CA ALA A 91 -12.74 -1.49 2.83
C ALA A 91 -13.32 -0.23 3.47
N LEU A 92 -14.62 -0.32 3.80
CA LEU A 92 -15.36 0.74 4.46
C LEU A 92 -15.89 0.23 5.81
N ALA A 93 -15.97 1.13 6.80
CA ALA A 93 -16.56 0.87 8.09
C ALA A 93 -17.49 2.03 8.50
N GLU A 94 -18.50 1.74 9.29
CA GLU A 94 -19.42 2.71 9.87
C GLU A 94 -19.39 2.59 11.40
N GLU A 95 -19.53 3.72 12.09
CA GLU A 95 -19.58 3.73 13.54
C GLU A 95 -20.84 3.03 14.04
N GLY A 96 -20.70 2.10 14.98
CA GLY A 96 -21.82 1.37 15.56
C GLY A 96 -22.39 0.23 14.71
N GLN A 97 -21.90 0.02 13.51
CA GLN A 97 -22.21 -1.16 12.73
C GLN A 97 -21.09 -2.21 12.91
N ALA A 98 -21.51 -3.47 13.03
CA ALA A 98 -20.54 -4.55 12.88
C ALA A 98 -19.84 -4.39 11.54
N PRO A 99 -18.49 -4.64 11.46
CA PRO A 99 -17.84 -4.66 10.17
C PRO A 99 -18.69 -5.50 9.22
N ILE A 100 -18.92 -4.99 7.99
CA ILE A 100 -19.63 -5.78 6.97
C ILE A 100 -18.98 -7.16 7.01
N GLU A 101 -19.76 -8.20 7.33
CA GLU A 101 -19.27 -9.57 7.38
C GLU A 101 -18.73 -9.91 6.00
N HIS A 102 -17.46 -9.58 5.78
CA HIS A 102 -16.71 -10.16 4.68
C HIS A 102 -16.69 -11.66 4.97
N LYS A 103 -17.24 -12.44 4.07
CA LYS A 103 -17.16 -13.90 4.13
C LYS A 103 -15.71 -14.25 4.53
N GLN A 104 -15.56 -14.82 5.72
CA GLN A 104 -14.25 -15.24 6.20
C GLN A 104 -13.78 -16.36 5.30
N VAL A 105 -12.93 -16.04 4.34
CA VAL A 105 -12.42 -16.98 3.35
C VAL A 105 -11.34 -17.87 3.98
N TYR A 106 -10.44 -17.25 4.77
CA TYR A 106 -9.33 -17.95 5.42
C TYR A 106 -9.72 -18.42 6.81
N THR A 107 -9.61 -19.72 7.06
CA THR A 107 -9.94 -20.33 8.36
C THR A 107 -8.83 -20.16 9.39
N MET A 108 -7.56 -20.15 8.94
CA MET A 108 -6.38 -19.84 9.76
C MET A 108 -5.95 -18.40 9.50
N ASN A 109 -5.73 -17.64 10.57
CA ASN A 109 -5.46 -16.22 10.50
C ASN A 109 -4.04 -15.83 10.96
N THR A 110 -3.24 -16.80 11.39
CA THR A 110 -1.85 -16.57 11.84
C THR A 110 -0.85 -17.31 10.95
N ALA A 111 0.34 -16.77 10.81
CA ALA A 111 1.41 -17.42 10.06
C ALA A 111 1.82 -18.75 10.70
N SER A 112 1.80 -18.83 12.03
CA SER A 112 2.14 -20.02 12.80
C SER A 112 1.16 -21.17 12.57
N GLU A 113 -0.15 -20.90 12.50
CA GLU A 113 -1.16 -21.92 12.16
C GLU A 113 -0.96 -22.43 10.74
N ILE A 114 -0.79 -21.53 9.77
CA ILE A 114 -0.61 -21.87 8.37
C ILE A 114 0.72 -22.60 8.16
N LEU A 115 1.81 -22.20 8.85
CA LEU A 115 3.08 -22.92 8.84
C LEU A 115 2.92 -24.36 9.34
N SER A 116 2.19 -24.53 10.45
CA SER A 116 1.89 -25.88 10.99
C SER A 116 1.10 -26.73 10.02
N TRP A 117 0.13 -26.12 9.32
CA TRP A 117 -0.61 -26.77 8.25
C TRP A 117 0.31 -27.15 7.07
N CYS A 118 1.19 -26.27 6.62
CA CYS A 118 2.15 -26.55 5.56
C CYS A 118 3.05 -27.75 5.94
N ILE A 119 3.56 -27.78 7.16
CA ILE A 119 4.44 -28.88 7.65
C ILE A 119 3.66 -30.20 7.73
N SER A 120 2.44 -30.18 8.24
CA SER A 120 1.64 -31.40 8.44
C SER A 120 1.11 -32.00 7.13
N THR A 121 0.85 -31.16 6.12
CA THR A 121 0.29 -31.58 4.83
C THR A 121 1.33 -31.77 3.74
N GLY A 122 2.55 -31.25 3.93
CA GLY A 122 3.59 -31.19 2.90
C GLY A 122 3.29 -30.16 1.79
N LYS A 123 2.29 -29.29 1.99
CA LYS A 123 1.89 -28.23 1.05
C LYS A 123 2.60 -26.91 1.38
N SER A 124 2.50 -25.94 0.48
CA SER A 124 3.05 -24.60 0.61
C SER A 124 1.95 -23.54 0.81
N TYR A 125 2.33 -22.30 1.15
CA TYR A 125 1.41 -21.18 1.42
C TYR A 125 0.46 -20.88 0.25
N TRP A 126 0.92 -20.92 -1.00
CA TRP A 126 0.08 -20.68 -2.16
C TRP A 126 -0.98 -21.80 -2.36
N GLU A 127 -0.72 -23.04 -1.92
CA GLU A 127 -1.69 -24.15 -1.96
C GLU A 127 -2.77 -23.96 -0.88
N TYR A 128 -2.41 -23.37 0.26
CA TYR A 128 -3.40 -22.95 1.25
C TYR A 128 -4.32 -21.85 0.70
N VAL A 129 -3.77 -20.86 -0.03
CA VAL A 129 -4.58 -19.84 -0.71
C VAL A 129 -5.55 -20.48 -1.70
N GLU A 130 -5.08 -21.41 -2.54
CA GLU A 130 -5.94 -22.13 -3.50
C GLU A 130 -7.06 -22.92 -2.80
N GLU A 131 -6.75 -23.56 -1.68
CA GLU A 131 -7.73 -24.34 -0.90
C GLU A 131 -8.83 -23.45 -0.31
N CYS A 132 -8.49 -22.23 0.11
CA CYS A 132 -9.44 -21.28 0.70
C CYS A 132 -10.25 -20.49 -0.32
N GLU A 133 -9.59 -19.99 -1.37
CA GLU A 133 -10.18 -19.07 -2.36
C GLU A 133 -10.84 -19.80 -3.54
N GLY A 134 -10.41 -21.04 -3.81
CA GLY A 134 -10.80 -21.77 -5.00
C GLY A 134 -9.99 -21.40 -6.25
N PRO A 135 -10.28 -22.07 -7.40
CA PRO A 135 -9.48 -21.91 -8.61
C PRO A 135 -9.60 -20.53 -9.29
N GLU A 136 -10.66 -19.77 -9.03
CA GLU A 136 -10.88 -18.44 -9.61
C GLU A 136 -9.81 -17.44 -9.18
N ILE A 137 -9.13 -17.65 -8.07
CA ILE A 137 -8.05 -16.79 -7.58
C ILE A 137 -6.93 -16.62 -8.61
N TRP A 138 -6.68 -17.65 -9.42
CA TRP A 138 -5.59 -17.63 -10.40
C TRP A 138 -5.82 -16.62 -11.53
N ASP A 139 -7.06 -16.46 -11.98
CA ASP A 139 -7.38 -15.47 -13.01
C ASP A 139 -7.27 -14.05 -12.47
N TYR A 140 -7.74 -13.84 -11.24
CA TYR A 140 -7.56 -12.55 -10.55
C TYR A 140 -6.07 -12.21 -10.34
N LEU A 141 -5.26 -13.14 -9.82
CA LEU A 141 -3.83 -12.90 -9.61
C LEU A 141 -3.05 -12.73 -10.93
N ARG A 142 -3.53 -13.33 -12.01
CA ARG A 142 -2.98 -13.08 -13.36
C ARG A 142 -3.24 -11.66 -13.82
N GLU A 143 -4.45 -11.12 -13.58
CA GLU A 143 -4.76 -9.72 -13.87
C GLU A 143 -3.91 -8.78 -13.02
N VAL A 144 -3.77 -9.07 -11.72
CA VAL A 144 -2.89 -8.33 -10.79
C VAL A 144 -1.46 -8.31 -11.33
N TRP A 145 -0.91 -9.45 -11.71
CA TRP A 145 0.45 -9.55 -12.26
C TRP A 145 0.61 -8.76 -13.57
N ASN A 146 -0.37 -8.86 -14.48
CA ASN A 146 -0.35 -8.10 -15.74
C ASN A 146 -0.36 -6.58 -15.47
N THR A 147 -1.15 -6.13 -14.51
CA THR A 147 -1.19 -4.72 -14.10
C THR A 147 0.14 -4.28 -13.48
N MET A 148 0.75 -5.10 -12.63
CA MET A 148 2.07 -4.82 -12.05
C MET A 148 3.15 -4.71 -13.14
N LYS A 149 3.19 -5.64 -14.10
CA LYS A 149 4.12 -5.58 -15.24
C LYS A 149 3.94 -4.29 -16.05
N ALA A 150 2.71 -3.97 -16.37
CA ALA A 150 2.38 -2.76 -17.15
C ALA A 150 2.80 -1.48 -16.42
N ALA A 151 2.57 -1.39 -15.10
CA ALA A 151 2.98 -0.25 -14.31
C ALA A 151 4.52 -0.07 -14.27
N VAL A 152 5.27 -1.16 -14.14
CA VAL A 152 6.75 -1.10 -14.21
C VAL A 152 7.20 -0.63 -15.60
N GLN A 153 6.67 -1.24 -16.68
CA GLN A 153 7.07 -0.93 -18.04
C GLN A 153 6.74 0.52 -18.40
N HIS A 154 5.52 0.95 -18.14
CA HIS A 154 5.09 2.32 -18.40
C HIS A 154 5.91 3.34 -17.61
N GLY A 155 6.13 3.11 -16.31
CA GLY A 155 6.89 4.02 -15.46
C GLY A 155 8.38 4.14 -15.85
N LEU A 156 8.98 3.10 -16.45
CA LEU A 156 10.33 3.17 -16.99
C LEU A 156 10.44 4.02 -18.27
N GLU A 157 9.35 4.19 -19.00
CA GLU A 157 9.29 4.99 -20.23
C GLU A 157 8.95 6.45 -19.96
N GLN A 158 8.53 6.79 -18.72
CA GLN A 158 8.12 8.15 -18.37
C GLN A 158 9.30 8.98 -17.84
N GLU A 159 9.39 10.20 -18.31
CA GLU A 159 10.35 11.21 -17.88
C GLU A 159 9.65 12.49 -17.40
N GLY A 160 10.40 13.48 -16.98
CA GLY A 160 9.89 14.79 -16.60
C GLY A 160 9.72 14.96 -15.09
N VAL A 161 8.69 15.70 -14.69
CA VAL A 161 8.42 16.12 -13.31
C VAL A 161 7.08 15.57 -12.86
N LEU A 162 7.04 15.07 -11.62
CA LEU A 162 5.80 14.59 -11.00
C LEU A 162 4.86 15.76 -10.67
N PRO A 163 3.55 15.54 -10.68
CA PRO A 163 2.57 16.56 -10.31
C PRO A 163 2.76 17.08 -8.88
N GLY A 164 2.41 18.32 -8.65
CA GLY A 164 2.40 18.94 -7.33
C GLY A 164 3.56 19.92 -7.08
N PRO A 165 3.57 20.56 -5.90
CA PRO A 165 4.48 21.66 -5.59
C PRO A 165 5.93 21.24 -5.35
N LEU A 166 6.21 19.95 -5.18
CA LEU A 166 7.56 19.45 -4.90
C LEU A 166 8.49 19.48 -6.11
N CYS A 167 7.95 19.62 -7.32
CA CYS A 167 8.72 19.61 -8.57
C CYS A 167 9.69 18.42 -8.66
N LEU A 168 9.32 17.28 -8.11
CA LEU A 168 10.17 16.10 -8.03
C LEU A 168 10.34 15.47 -9.41
N ARG A 169 11.58 15.35 -9.86
CA ARG A 169 11.88 14.70 -11.13
C ARG A 169 11.69 13.20 -11.05
N ARG A 170 11.13 12.60 -12.10
CA ARG A 170 11.14 11.16 -12.30
C ARG A 170 12.58 10.64 -12.42
N LYS A 171 12.87 9.54 -11.78
CA LYS A 171 14.22 8.95 -11.67
C LYS A 171 14.31 7.55 -12.29
N ALA A 172 13.16 6.86 -12.44
CA ALA A 172 13.12 5.44 -12.83
C ALA A 172 13.89 5.12 -14.10
N ALA A 173 13.61 5.85 -15.20
CA ALA A 173 14.30 5.68 -16.48
C ALA A 173 15.81 5.86 -16.36
N ASN A 174 16.25 6.91 -15.67
CA ASN A 174 17.67 7.18 -15.46
C ASN A 174 18.38 6.10 -14.63
N TYR A 175 17.70 5.60 -13.57
CA TYR A 175 18.23 4.49 -12.75
C TYR A 175 18.37 3.22 -13.57
N TYR A 176 17.38 2.92 -14.41
CA TYR A 176 17.40 1.76 -15.30
C TYR A 176 18.60 1.80 -16.26
N VAL A 177 18.78 2.91 -16.99
CA VAL A 177 19.88 3.09 -17.94
C VAL A 177 21.26 2.99 -17.23
N ARG A 178 21.38 3.63 -16.05
CA ARG A 178 22.62 3.54 -15.27
C ARG A 178 22.90 2.13 -14.77
N ALA A 179 21.85 1.40 -14.35
CA ALA A 179 22.00 0.02 -13.89
C ALA A 179 22.56 -0.91 -14.98
N GLU A 180 22.21 -0.67 -16.24
CA GLU A 180 22.76 -1.44 -17.36
C GLU A 180 24.28 -1.32 -17.49
N GLY A 181 24.84 -0.16 -17.15
CA GLY A 181 26.30 0.11 -17.21
C GLY A 181 27.10 -0.42 -16.02
N TYR A 182 26.45 -0.87 -14.94
CA TYR A 182 27.14 -1.36 -13.74
C TYR A 182 27.46 -2.85 -13.78
N GLN A 183 28.46 -3.26 -12.96
CA GLN A 183 28.76 -4.67 -12.70
C GLN A 183 27.73 -5.34 -11.81
N GLN A 184 27.74 -6.67 -11.76
CA GLN A 184 26.60 -7.52 -11.37
C GLN A 184 25.91 -7.17 -10.03
N SER A 185 26.62 -6.87 -8.96
CA SER A 185 25.99 -6.55 -7.65
C SER A 185 25.27 -5.20 -7.66
N MET A 186 25.91 -4.18 -8.20
CA MET A 186 25.33 -2.84 -8.35
C MET A 186 24.20 -2.84 -9.39
N ARG A 187 24.35 -3.61 -10.46
CA ARG A 187 23.35 -3.78 -11.51
C ARG A 187 22.04 -4.32 -10.97
N THR A 188 22.08 -5.41 -10.19
CA THR A 188 20.91 -6.00 -9.54
C THR A 188 20.18 -4.98 -8.68
N ARG A 189 20.89 -4.28 -7.79
CA ARG A 189 20.32 -3.27 -6.92
C ARG A 189 19.77 -2.07 -7.68
N GLY A 190 20.46 -1.63 -8.74
CA GLY A 190 20.01 -0.56 -9.62
C GLY A 190 18.67 -0.88 -10.32
N PHE A 191 18.51 -2.10 -10.83
CA PHE A 191 17.25 -2.52 -11.43
C PHE A 191 16.10 -2.61 -10.41
N LEU A 192 16.36 -3.15 -9.21
CA LEU A 192 15.33 -3.16 -8.14
C LEU A 192 14.86 -1.75 -7.82
N PHE A 193 15.80 -0.80 -7.68
CA PHE A 193 15.45 0.61 -7.46
C PHE A 193 14.67 1.18 -8.64
N ALA A 194 15.12 0.98 -9.87
CA ALA A 194 14.44 1.49 -11.06
C ALA A 194 12.98 0.99 -11.15
N TYR A 195 12.74 -0.29 -10.90
CA TYR A 195 11.39 -0.87 -10.96
C TYR A 195 10.48 -0.36 -9.84
N ALA A 196 11.02 -0.21 -8.63
CA ALA A 196 10.24 0.33 -7.51
C ALA A 196 9.92 1.81 -7.72
N LEU A 197 10.88 2.59 -8.20
CA LEU A 197 10.70 3.99 -8.60
C LEU A 197 9.65 4.10 -9.70
N ALA A 198 9.70 3.26 -10.73
CA ALA A 198 8.76 3.29 -11.87
C ALA A 198 7.31 3.20 -11.40
N VAL A 199 6.98 2.20 -10.56
CA VAL A 199 5.62 2.01 -10.06
C VAL A 199 5.21 3.13 -9.10
N SER A 200 6.13 3.58 -8.23
CA SER A 200 5.83 4.64 -7.27
C SER A 200 5.62 6.00 -7.97
N GLU A 201 6.38 6.28 -9.01
CA GLU A 201 6.22 7.48 -9.84
C GLU A 201 4.93 7.43 -10.67
N GLU A 202 4.52 6.26 -11.14
CA GLU A 202 3.21 6.06 -11.77
C GLU A 202 2.08 6.34 -10.78
N ASN A 203 2.16 5.81 -9.56
CA ASN A 203 1.19 6.12 -8.51
C ASN A 203 1.10 7.64 -8.25
N ALA A 204 2.24 8.31 -8.12
CA ALA A 204 2.31 9.75 -7.87
C ALA A 204 1.77 10.60 -9.03
N ALA A 205 1.78 10.08 -10.24
CA ALA A 205 1.27 10.74 -11.45
C ALA A 205 -0.18 10.33 -11.81
N GLY A 206 -0.85 9.52 -10.99
CA GLY A 206 -2.22 9.06 -11.23
C GLY A 206 -2.34 7.89 -12.20
N GLY A 207 -1.23 7.20 -12.50
CA GLY A 207 -1.23 6.00 -13.32
C GLY A 207 -1.89 4.80 -12.64
N LYS A 208 -2.23 3.78 -13.42
CA LYS A 208 -2.84 2.54 -12.90
C LYS A 208 -1.78 1.67 -12.24
N ILE A 209 -1.93 1.43 -10.94
CA ILE A 209 -1.07 0.55 -10.14
C ILE A 209 -1.89 -0.49 -9.38
N VAL A 210 -1.21 -1.47 -8.80
CA VAL A 210 -1.78 -2.40 -7.82
C VAL A 210 -1.40 -1.93 -6.42
N THR A 211 -2.36 -1.82 -5.51
CA THR A 211 -2.08 -1.60 -4.10
C THR A 211 -1.52 -2.88 -3.47
N ALA A 212 -0.31 -2.83 -2.91
CA ALA A 212 0.38 -4.00 -2.38
C ALA A 212 1.22 -3.68 -1.12
N PRO A 213 0.61 -3.54 0.09
CA PRO A 213 -0.84 -3.58 0.36
C PRO A 213 -1.56 -2.24 0.13
N THR A 214 -0.85 -1.11 0.03
CA THR A 214 -1.40 0.24 -0.16
C THR A 214 -0.82 0.92 -1.40
N CYS A 215 -1.36 2.08 -1.79
CA CYS A 215 -0.78 2.87 -2.88
C CYS A 215 0.59 3.47 -2.48
N GLY A 216 0.79 3.82 -1.20
CA GLY A 216 2.06 4.35 -0.69
C GLY A 216 3.22 3.34 -0.74
N SER A 217 2.93 2.05 -0.84
CA SER A 217 3.92 0.96 -0.89
C SER A 217 3.84 0.11 -2.17
N CYS A 218 3.13 0.60 -3.19
CA CYS A 218 2.82 -0.13 -4.42
C CYS A 218 4.03 -0.57 -5.25
N GLY A 219 5.20 0.05 -5.05
CA GLY A 219 6.40 -0.24 -5.83
C GLY A 219 7.21 -1.44 -5.35
N VAL A 220 7.06 -1.85 -4.08
CA VAL A 220 7.95 -2.87 -3.45
C VAL A 220 7.77 -4.24 -4.08
N LEU A 221 6.57 -4.80 -3.98
CA LEU A 221 6.27 -6.16 -4.45
C LEU A 221 6.43 -6.30 -5.98
N PRO A 222 5.91 -5.38 -6.81
CA PRO A 222 6.12 -5.45 -8.26
C PRO A 222 7.59 -5.40 -8.66
N ALA A 223 8.41 -4.57 -7.99
CA ALA A 223 9.84 -4.46 -8.30
C ALA A 223 10.59 -5.78 -8.07
N VAL A 224 10.34 -6.43 -6.93
CA VAL A 224 10.96 -7.71 -6.58
C VAL A 224 10.53 -8.81 -7.57
N LEU A 225 9.22 -8.94 -7.80
CA LEU A 225 8.70 -9.96 -8.71
C LEU A 225 9.14 -9.74 -10.16
N TYR A 226 9.10 -8.49 -10.65
CA TYR A 226 9.53 -8.16 -12.01
C TYR A 226 11.03 -8.37 -12.19
N HIS A 227 11.84 -8.00 -11.18
CA HIS A 227 13.27 -8.28 -11.19
C HIS A 227 13.56 -9.78 -11.28
N LEU A 228 12.90 -10.61 -10.47
CA LEU A 228 13.09 -12.07 -10.48
C LEU A 228 12.57 -12.70 -11.78
N TYR A 229 11.45 -12.23 -12.29
CA TYR A 229 10.91 -12.64 -13.59
C TYR A 229 11.92 -12.40 -14.72
N LYS A 230 12.56 -11.22 -14.75
CA LYS A 230 13.54 -10.85 -15.80
C LYS A 230 14.92 -11.47 -15.62
N SER A 231 15.40 -11.58 -14.38
CA SER A 231 16.80 -11.98 -14.10
C SER A 231 16.99 -13.49 -13.90
N ARG A 232 15.89 -14.21 -13.57
CA ARG A 232 15.91 -15.65 -13.27
C ARG A 232 15.03 -16.49 -14.19
N ASP A 233 14.38 -15.84 -15.14
CA ASP A 233 13.49 -16.49 -16.12
C ASP A 233 12.43 -17.40 -15.48
N PHE A 234 11.90 -16.98 -14.33
CA PHE A 234 10.79 -17.70 -13.69
C PHE A 234 9.53 -17.61 -14.56
N SER A 235 8.85 -18.73 -14.73
CA SER A 235 7.57 -18.76 -15.45
C SER A 235 6.52 -17.88 -14.76
N GLU A 236 5.61 -17.32 -15.55
CA GLU A 236 4.50 -16.51 -15.01
C GLU A 236 3.69 -17.26 -13.96
N GLN A 237 3.48 -18.54 -14.12
CA GLN A 237 2.78 -19.38 -13.16
C GLN A 237 3.48 -19.38 -11.78
N ARG A 238 4.82 -19.45 -11.75
CA ARG A 238 5.59 -19.37 -10.49
C ARG A 238 5.45 -18.00 -9.85
N ILE A 239 5.47 -16.93 -10.64
CA ILE A 239 5.26 -15.56 -10.15
C ILE A 239 3.85 -15.40 -9.56
N ILE A 240 2.82 -15.91 -10.23
CA ILE A 240 1.42 -15.84 -9.76
C ILE A 240 1.24 -16.61 -8.45
N ARG A 241 1.86 -17.78 -8.30
CA ARG A 241 1.87 -18.53 -7.04
C ARG A 241 2.60 -17.77 -5.93
N ALA A 242 3.70 -17.08 -6.24
CA ALA A 242 4.41 -16.24 -5.29
C ALA A 242 3.57 -15.00 -4.89
N LEU A 243 2.76 -14.46 -5.82
CA LEU A 243 1.77 -13.42 -5.51
C LEU A 243 0.70 -13.91 -4.52
N ALA A 244 0.22 -15.15 -4.65
CA ALA A 244 -0.73 -15.73 -3.70
C ALA A 244 -0.13 -15.76 -2.28
N THR A 245 1.12 -16.24 -2.15
CA THR A 245 1.85 -16.22 -0.87
C THR A 245 2.03 -14.80 -0.33
N ALA A 246 2.44 -13.85 -1.18
CA ALA A 246 2.57 -12.44 -0.78
C ALA A 246 1.25 -11.88 -0.25
N GLY A 247 0.15 -12.11 -0.96
CA GLY A 247 -1.20 -11.67 -0.56
C GLY A 247 -1.63 -12.25 0.78
N LEU A 248 -1.31 -13.52 1.04
CA LEU A 248 -1.59 -14.19 2.30
C LEU A 248 -0.89 -13.52 3.49
N PHE A 249 0.41 -13.21 3.38
CA PHE A 249 1.14 -12.48 4.43
C PHE A 249 0.58 -11.08 4.64
N GLY A 250 0.18 -10.38 3.59
CA GLY A 250 -0.53 -9.11 3.69
C GLY A 250 -1.89 -9.22 4.41
N ASN A 251 -2.65 -10.28 4.13
CA ASN A 251 -3.93 -10.55 4.80
C ASN A 251 -3.76 -10.88 6.30
N ILE A 252 -2.73 -11.63 6.68
CA ILE A 252 -2.41 -11.88 8.09
C ILE A 252 -2.20 -10.57 8.84
N VAL A 253 -1.43 -9.63 8.28
CA VAL A 253 -1.21 -8.32 8.89
C VAL A 253 -2.50 -7.50 8.95
N LYS A 254 -3.25 -7.45 7.85
CA LYS A 254 -4.53 -6.73 7.78
C LYS A 254 -5.52 -7.22 8.84
N THR A 255 -5.56 -8.54 9.08
CA THR A 255 -6.50 -9.16 10.03
C THR A 255 -6.09 -8.91 11.48
N ASN A 256 -4.80 -9.03 11.81
CA ASN A 256 -4.31 -9.02 13.19
C ASN A 256 -3.80 -7.65 13.66
N ALA A 257 -3.49 -6.74 12.72
CA ALA A 257 -3.02 -5.40 13.00
C ALA A 257 -3.71 -4.37 12.10
N SER A 258 -2.96 -3.66 11.27
CA SER A 258 -3.46 -2.73 10.25
C SER A 258 -2.44 -2.57 9.13
N ILE A 259 -2.94 -2.27 7.92
CA ILE A 259 -2.14 -1.86 6.77
C ILE A 259 -2.26 -0.37 6.48
N SER A 260 -2.88 0.42 7.36
CA SER A 260 -3.12 1.84 7.18
C SER A 260 -2.00 2.68 7.78
N GLY A 261 -1.36 3.55 7.00
CA GLY A 261 -0.37 4.51 7.48
C GLY A 261 -0.94 5.48 8.52
N ALA A 262 -2.25 5.79 8.43
CA ALA A 262 -2.95 6.65 9.37
C ALA A 262 -3.15 6.00 10.75
N GLU A 263 -3.15 4.66 10.82
CA GLU A 263 -3.30 3.92 12.08
C GLU A 263 -1.94 3.54 12.69
N VAL A 264 -1.08 2.93 11.90
CA VAL A 264 0.16 2.30 12.40
C VAL A 264 1.43 2.90 11.81
N GLY A 265 1.36 3.97 11.05
CA GLY A 265 2.52 4.53 10.37
C GLY A 265 2.94 3.72 9.13
N CYS A 266 4.08 4.09 8.54
CA CYS A 266 4.57 3.47 7.31
C CYS A 266 5.07 2.02 7.50
N GLN A 267 5.24 1.54 8.74
CA GLN A 267 5.51 0.13 9.03
C GLN A 267 4.37 -0.78 8.53
N GLY A 268 3.10 -0.31 8.59
CA GLY A 268 1.93 -1.01 8.05
C GLY A 268 1.81 -0.97 6.54
N GLU A 269 2.47 -0.06 5.88
CA GLU A 269 2.48 0.06 4.43
C GLU A 269 3.75 -0.55 3.83
N VAL A 270 4.87 0.15 3.94
CA VAL A 270 6.16 -0.24 3.35
C VAL A 270 6.75 -1.48 4.05
N GLY A 271 6.60 -1.58 5.38
CA GLY A 271 7.05 -2.75 6.13
C GLY A 271 6.31 -4.01 5.71
N VAL A 272 4.99 -3.93 5.59
CA VAL A 272 4.16 -5.05 5.12
C VAL A 272 4.47 -5.39 3.67
N ALA A 273 4.63 -4.40 2.79
CA ALA A 273 5.02 -4.65 1.40
C ALA A 273 6.39 -5.36 1.30
N CYS A 274 7.35 -4.99 2.16
CA CYS A 274 8.64 -5.66 2.25
C CYS A 274 8.49 -7.13 2.69
N ALA A 275 7.68 -7.41 3.72
CA ALA A 275 7.38 -8.78 4.16
C ALA A 275 6.74 -9.62 3.05
N MET A 276 5.72 -9.08 2.38
CA MET A 276 5.05 -9.72 1.24
C MET A 276 6.05 -10.06 0.13
N ALA A 277 6.91 -9.13 -0.23
CA ALA A 277 7.91 -9.30 -1.28
C ALA A 277 9.02 -10.29 -0.87
N ALA A 278 9.44 -10.28 0.39
CA ALA A 278 10.44 -11.21 0.92
C ALA A 278 9.92 -12.66 0.94
N ALA A 279 8.67 -12.87 1.39
CA ALA A 279 8.00 -14.19 1.34
C ALA A 279 7.88 -14.72 -0.09
N ALA A 280 7.44 -13.85 -1.03
CA ALA A 280 7.34 -14.20 -2.45
C ALA A 280 8.70 -14.57 -3.05
N ALA A 281 9.75 -13.80 -2.75
CA ALA A 281 11.10 -14.09 -3.20
C ALA A 281 11.60 -15.43 -2.64
N ALA A 282 11.45 -15.67 -1.34
CA ALA A 282 11.87 -16.92 -0.69
C ALA A 282 11.17 -18.13 -1.32
N GLN A 283 9.88 -18.04 -1.61
CA GLN A 283 9.17 -19.11 -2.33
C GLN A 283 9.73 -19.33 -3.74
N LEU A 284 10.02 -18.27 -4.49
CA LEU A 284 10.58 -18.38 -5.86
C LEU A 284 11.95 -19.06 -5.86
N PHE A 285 12.75 -18.83 -4.83
CA PHE A 285 14.04 -19.51 -4.64
C PHE A 285 13.92 -20.92 -4.08
N GLY A 286 12.70 -21.43 -3.83
CA GLY A 286 12.46 -22.79 -3.36
C GLY A 286 12.62 -22.96 -1.84
N GLY A 287 12.45 -21.87 -1.08
CA GLY A 287 12.50 -21.91 0.37
C GLY A 287 11.44 -22.83 0.99
N MET A 288 11.81 -23.48 2.08
CA MET A 288 10.87 -24.22 2.92
C MET A 288 9.85 -23.27 3.56
N PRO A 289 8.66 -23.74 3.96
CA PRO A 289 7.65 -22.89 4.59
C PRO A 289 8.20 -22.07 5.77
N SER A 290 9.08 -22.64 6.60
CA SER A 290 9.75 -21.93 7.70
C SER A 290 10.70 -20.81 7.22
N GLN A 291 11.40 -21.00 6.11
CA GLN A 291 12.26 -19.97 5.54
C GLN A 291 11.45 -18.84 4.88
N ILE A 292 10.30 -19.16 4.29
CA ILE A 292 9.37 -18.18 3.72
C ILE A 292 8.79 -17.29 4.82
N GLU A 293 8.35 -17.89 5.93
CA GLU A 293 7.84 -17.15 7.10
C GLU A 293 8.95 -16.29 7.72
N TYR A 294 10.17 -16.83 7.85
CA TYR A 294 11.30 -16.08 8.39
C TYR A 294 11.68 -14.89 7.49
N ALA A 295 11.66 -15.05 6.17
CA ALA A 295 11.89 -13.93 5.25
C ALA A 295 10.84 -12.82 5.41
N ALA A 296 9.57 -13.19 5.59
CA ALA A 296 8.49 -12.23 5.87
C ALA A 296 8.68 -11.53 7.20
N GLU A 297 9.05 -12.27 8.24
CA GLU A 297 9.35 -11.75 9.59
C GLU A 297 10.43 -10.69 9.53
N MET A 298 11.60 -11.02 8.94
CA MET A 298 12.72 -10.11 8.74
C MET A 298 12.32 -8.85 7.96
N GLY A 299 11.50 -9.02 6.93
CA GLY A 299 11.00 -7.92 6.12
C GLY A 299 10.16 -6.92 6.92
N LEU A 300 9.34 -7.38 7.85
CA LEU A 300 8.49 -6.53 8.70
C LEU A 300 9.26 -5.97 9.89
N GLU A 301 10.01 -6.82 10.61
CA GLU A 301 10.76 -6.45 11.81
C GLU A 301 11.63 -5.22 11.60
N HIS A 302 12.36 -5.18 10.48
CA HIS A 302 13.29 -4.08 10.16
C HIS A 302 12.61 -2.77 9.70
N HIS A 303 11.27 -2.74 9.73
CA HIS A 303 10.46 -1.55 9.48
C HIS A 303 9.65 -1.10 10.71
N LEU A 304 9.81 -1.78 11.86
CA LEU A 304 9.12 -1.37 13.08
C LEU A 304 9.50 0.07 13.47
N GLY A 305 8.50 0.84 13.90
CA GLY A 305 8.66 2.25 14.28
C GLY A 305 8.73 3.24 13.11
N LEU A 306 8.56 2.81 11.87
CA LEU A 306 8.62 3.70 10.70
C LEU A 306 7.40 4.64 10.67
N THR A 307 7.67 5.94 10.78
CA THR A 307 6.66 7.01 10.73
C THR A 307 6.06 7.19 9.35
N CYS A 308 4.87 7.80 9.24
CA CYS A 308 4.26 8.22 7.98
C CYS A 308 4.06 9.74 8.00
N ASP A 309 4.96 10.44 7.34
CA ASP A 309 5.08 11.90 7.33
C ASP A 309 5.32 12.44 5.90
N PRO A 310 4.35 12.24 4.96
CA PRO A 310 4.51 12.64 3.57
C PRO A 310 4.59 14.16 3.41
N VAL A 311 5.64 14.63 2.73
CA VAL A 311 5.87 16.06 2.49
C VAL A 311 4.77 16.62 1.60
N CYS A 312 4.18 17.73 1.99
CA CYS A 312 3.03 18.37 1.33
C CYS A 312 1.81 17.45 1.15
N GLY A 313 1.68 16.39 1.96
CA GLY A 313 0.61 15.41 1.81
C GLY A 313 0.69 14.54 0.57
N LEU A 314 1.82 14.58 -0.16
CA LEU A 314 2.01 13.87 -1.41
C LEU A 314 2.71 12.52 -1.19
N VAL A 315 2.24 11.47 -1.89
CA VAL A 315 2.88 10.15 -1.89
C VAL A 315 4.15 10.19 -2.76
N GLN A 316 5.06 11.09 -2.42
CA GLN A 316 6.30 11.34 -3.15
C GLN A 316 7.52 11.29 -2.23
N ILE A 317 7.66 12.21 -1.29
CA ILE A 317 8.74 12.24 -0.30
C ILE A 317 8.16 11.91 1.07
N PRO A 318 8.66 10.88 1.77
CA PRO A 318 9.76 9.96 1.40
C PRO A 318 9.29 8.69 0.67
N CYS A 319 8.02 8.58 0.29
CA CYS A 319 7.37 7.33 -0.13
C CYS A 319 8.07 6.65 -1.31
N ILE A 320 8.40 7.40 -2.38
CA ILE A 320 9.02 6.86 -3.58
C ILE A 320 10.36 6.19 -3.25
N GLU A 321 11.20 6.84 -2.45
CA GLU A 321 12.51 6.29 -2.08
C GLU A 321 12.39 5.13 -1.10
N ARG A 322 11.42 5.17 -0.16
CA ARG A 322 11.14 4.05 0.76
C ARG A 322 10.76 2.78 0.01
N ASN A 323 10.01 2.88 -1.08
CA ASN A 323 9.69 1.71 -1.91
C ASN A 323 10.95 1.07 -2.51
N ALA A 324 11.87 1.88 -3.05
CA ALA A 324 13.12 1.37 -3.61
C ALA A 324 13.97 0.65 -2.55
N TYR A 325 14.13 1.27 -1.37
CA TYR A 325 14.88 0.66 -0.28
C TYR A 325 14.22 -0.60 0.27
N ALA A 326 12.89 -0.63 0.41
CA ALA A 326 12.17 -1.80 0.87
C ALA A 326 12.24 -2.97 -0.12
N ALA A 327 12.24 -2.71 -1.43
CA ALA A 327 12.44 -3.75 -2.44
C ALA A 327 13.83 -4.40 -2.31
N ALA A 328 14.88 -3.61 -2.06
CA ALA A 328 16.21 -4.16 -1.79
C ALA A 328 16.25 -4.95 -0.48
N ARG A 329 15.63 -4.43 0.60
CA ARG A 329 15.54 -5.13 1.89
C ARG A 329 14.77 -6.44 1.80
N ALA A 330 13.74 -6.52 0.98
CA ALA A 330 13.02 -7.77 0.75
C ALA A 330 13.94 -8.86 0.15
N MET A 331 14.83 -8.47 -0.76
CA MET A 331 15.84 -9.39 -1.31
C MET A 331 16.92 -9.75 -0.29
N ASP A 332 17.33 -8.80 0.55
CA ASP A 332 18.28 -9.06 1.65
C ASP A 332 17.66 -10.02 2.69
N ALA A 333 16.40 -9.80 3.08
CA ALA A 333 15.64 -10.67 4.00
C ALA A 333 15.48 -12.09 3.43
N ASN A 334 15.09 -12.21 2.15
CA ASN A 334 15.09 -13.49 1.45
C ASN A 334 16.45 -14.17 1.52
N SER A 335 17.53 -13.46 1.16
CA SER A 335 18.87 -14.04 1.14
C SER A 335 19.29 -14.53 2.53
N TYR A 336 19.01 -13.74 3.56
CA TYR A 336 19.32 -14.09 4.94
C TYR A 336 18.57 -15.36 5.37
N ALA A 337 17.26 -15.43 5.16
CA ALA A 337 16.45 -16.57 5.54
C ALA A 337 16.86 -17.86 4.79
N MET A 338 17.21 -17.73 3.51
CA MET A 338 17.64 -18.87 2.69
C MET A 338 18.99 -19.48 3.09
N PHE A 339 19.84 -18.75 3.80
CA PHE A 339 21.10 -19.27 4.37
C PHE A 339 20.90 -20.01 5.69
N THR A 340 19.69 -20.01 6.25
CA THR A 340 19.35 -20.64 7.53
C THR A 340 18.55 -21.93 7.31
N ASP A 341 18.29 -22.65 8.37
CA ASP A 341 17.32 -23.76 8.41
C ASP A 341 15.86 -23.30 8.59
N GLY A 342 15.62 -22.00 8.65
CA GLY A 342 14.31 -21.40 8.90
C GLY A 342 13.92 -21.35 10.39
N VAL A 343 14.77 -21.84 11.30
CA VAL A 343 14.51 -21.76 12.75
C VAL A 343 14.94 -20.39 13.28
N HIS A 344 14.00 -19.69 13.92
CA HIS A 344 14.23 -18.38 14.50
C HIS A 344 13.40 -18.17 15.78
N ARG A 345 13.71 -17.11 16.55
CA ARG A 345 13.18 -16.91 17.90
C ARG A 345 11.91 -16.06 17.95
N VAL A 346 11.74 -15.17 17.00
CA VAL A 346 10.60 -14.24 16.92
C VAL A 346 9.79 -14.61 15.71
N SER A 347 8.53 -15.03 15.88
CA SER A 347 7.66 -15.37 14.74
C SER A 347 7.12 -14.11 14.06
N PHE A 348 6.71 -14.26 12.80
CA PHE A 348 6.02 -13.21 12.04
C PHE A 348 4.80 -12.67 12.80
N ASP A 349 4.00 -13.57 13.42
CA ASP A 349 2.82 -13.17 14.19
C ASP A 349 3.21 -12.27 15.36
N LYS A 350 4.36 -12.54 16.01
CA LYS A 350 4.84 -11.69 17.10
C LYS A 350 5.28 -10.32 16.63
N VAL A 351 5.90 -10.24 15.47
CA VAL A 351 6.27 -8.95 14.86
C VAL A 351 5.01 -8.16 14.48
N VAL A 352 3.97 -8.82 13.94
CA VAL A 352 2.67 -8.20 13.66
C VAL A 352 2.02 -7.63 14.92
N GLU A 353 2.05 -8.39 16.04
CA GLU A 353 1.57 -7.91 17.35
C GLU A 353 2.35 -6.66 17.81
N VAL A 354 3.68 -6.71 17.73
CA VAL A 354 4.56 -5.59 18.10
C VAL A 354 4.29 -4.38 17.20
N MET A 355 4.14 -4.58 15.90
CA MET A 355 3.79 -3.51 14.96
C MET A 355 2.48 -2.81 15.34
N LYS A 356 1.46 -3.57 15.74
CA LYS A 356 0.19 -3.02 16.21
C LYS A 356 0.37 -2.14 17.44
N LYS A 357 1.15 -2.61 18.43
CA LYS A 357 1.46 -1.85 19.67
C LYS A 357 2.27 -0.59 19.34
N THR A 358 3.37 -0.74 18.60
CA THR A 358 4.22 0.38 18.19
C THR A 358 3.42 1.41 17.39
N GLY A 359 2.52 0.94 16.50
CA GLY A 359 1.63 1.82 15.77
C GLY A 359 0.67 2.59 16.67
N HIS A 360 0.13 1.95 17.71
CA HIS A 360 -0.67 2.63 18.72
C HIS A 360 0.12 3.69 19.49
N ASP A 361 1.35 3.37 19.87
CA ASP A 361 2.22 4.22 20.69
C ASP A 361 2.86 5.38 19.90
N LEU A 362 2.94 5.28 18.57
CA LEU A 362 3.37 6.39 17.72
C LEU A 362 2.44 7.59 17.93
N PRO A 363 2.98 8.80 18.19
CA PRO A 363 2.18 10.02 18.21
C PRO A 363 1.39 10.21 16.93
N SER A 364 0.16 10.71 17.04
CA SER A 364 -0.70 10.99 15.87
C SER A 364 -0.02 11.88 14.83
N LEU A 365 0.87 12.76 15.28
CA LEU A 365 1.70 13.64 14.45
C LEU A 365 2.49 12.88 13.36
N TYR A 366 2.86 11.63 13.61
CA TYR A 366 3.64 10.78 12.70
C TYR A 366 2.80 9.75 11.95
N LYS A 367 1.48 9.94 11.91
CA LYS A 367 0.51 9.02 11.29
C LYS A 367 -0.26 9.71 10.15
N GLU A 368 0.44 9.98 9.05
CA GLU A 368 -0.15 10.50 7.82
C GLU A 368 -0.87 11.87 7.98
N THR A 369 -0.33 12.75 8.82
CA THR A 369 -0.88 14.09 9.05
C THR A 369 -0.21 15.17 8.21
N SER A 370 1.02 14.91 7.74
CA SER A 370 1.87 15.91 7.07
C SER A 370 2.21 17.15 7.93
N GLU A 371 2.11 17.00 9.26
CA GLU A 371 2.39 18.09 10.22
C GLU A 371 3.65 17.82 11.04
N GLY A 372 4.20 16.59 11.02
CA GLY A 372 5.40 16.19 11.76
C GLY A 372 6.51 15.66 10.90
N GLY A 373 7.62 15.31 11.52
CA GLY A 373 8.77 14.67 10.88
C GLY A 373 9.30 15.46 9.68
N LEU A 374 9.60 14.74 8.59
CA LEU A 374 10.13 15.35 7.36
C LEU A 374 9.20 16.41 6.77
N ALA A 375 7.89 16.26 6.92
CA ALA A 375 6.94 17.23 6.38
C ALA A 375 7.05 18.60 7.08
N GLN A 376 7.26 18.60 8.39
CA GLN A 376 7.43 19.83 9.17
C GLN A 376 8.74 20.53 8.83
N ASP A 377 9.85 19.80 8.82
CA ASP A 377 11.16 20.36 8.55
C ASP A 377 11.25 20.88 7.11
N TYR A 378 10.66 20.21 6.15
CA TYR A 378 10.59 20.65 4.77
C TYR A 378 9.86 22.01 4.64
N LYS A 379 8.74 22.19 5.32
CA LYS A 379 8.02 23.48 5.37
C LYS A 379 8.91 24.61 5.93
N GLN A 380 9.74 24.33 6.93
CA GLN A 380 10.65 25.30 7.52
C GLN A 380 11.81 25.67 6.59
N MET A 381 12.38 24.69 5.90
CA MET A 381 13.53 24.91 5.00
C MET A 381 13.16 25.62 3.71
N TRP A 382 12.00 25.30 3.13
CA TRP A 382 11.61 25.80 1.81
C TRP A 382 10.51 26.86 1.84
N GLY A 383 9.73 26.92 2.93
CA GLY A 383 8.64 27.92 3.10
C GLY A 383 9.12 29.35 3.17
N ASN A 384 10.37 29.59 3.60
CA ASN A 384 10.98 30.92 3.65
C ASN A 384 11.53 31.42 2.31
N GLU A 385 11.84 30.52 1.37
CA GLU A 385 12.43 30.88 0.07
C GLU A 385 11.41 30.89 -1.09
N HIS A 386 10.29 30.16 -0.95
CA HIS A 386 9.33 29.95 -2.05
C HIS A 386 7.88 30.30 -1.70
N SER A 387 7.62 31.05 -0.64
CA SER A 387 6.25 31.40 -0.19
C SER A 387 5.45 32.23 -1.21
N THR A 388 6.04 32.65 -2.30
CA THR A 388 5.42 33.44 -3.36
C THR A 388 5.12 32.71 -4.66
N MET A 389 5.51 31.43 -4.81
CA MET A 389 5.32 30.73 -6.09
C MET A 389 4.25 29.63 -6.14
N TYR A 390 3.83 29.04 -5.01
CA TYR A 390 3.00 27.82 -5.09
C TYR A 390 2.02 27.58 -3.92
N PHE A 391 1.37 28.64 -3.40
CA PHE A 391 0.22 28.47 -2.51
C PHE A 391 -1.01 29.17 -3.06
#